data_10a743606718b23eb0b30da9902529a0
#
_entry.id   10a743606718b23eb0b30da9902529a0
#
_cell.length_a   1.000
_cell.length_b   1.000
_cell.length_c   1.000
_cell.angle_alpha   90.00
_cell.angle_beta   90.00
_cell.angle_gamma   90.00
#
_symmetry.space_group_name_H-M   'P 1'
#
loop_
_entity.id
_entity.type
_entity.pdbx_description
1 polymer ?
#
loop_
_entity_poly.entity_id
_entity_poly.type
_entity_poly.pdbx_seq_one_letter_code
_entity_poly.pdbx_strand_id
1 'polypeptide(L)'
;KEFFLNKVHIIHYRVPKDVNLNHYFEVMNSRGEQLEKHEIVKAKLSEQLIGDDVAMEKFSRIWEACSDMNIYVQQRLPNMTSVFGEIMDNFIIYSFDEFPSSSSTSFLGKKPISEFLNASIKKSEKKEGEDINDHFQSIIDFPNFLLVVLKITRLLTEETFTPSSFTLDDKELINELDKVNLTPDFVKEFTYNLLLAKYFLDNYIIHHANGEDKVGENPWKLQYFQKDNTAYLKELYQDKKKQAEVIQLLSMFEVAFTAKQRKNYLFYCLLHLFKDSNLDNYLIFLRKLADKYFFDVYLNVDNLNEINQPKPNSFDETILGGNVLNVELEGKDRNFTDIYPTGSCNIPLYVFNYTDYKLWKKYLDKLRGSKAKKGSPIRIDFFKTLGCSDFE
;
A
#
# COMPACT_ATOMS: atom_id res chain seq x y z
N LYS A 1 12.43 34.44 17.23
CA LYS A 1 13.15 35.64 16.74
C LYS A 1 14.67 35.50 16.94
N GLU A 2 15.11 35.12 18.14
CA GLU A 2 16.52 34.93 18.48
C GLU A 2 17.21 33.79 17.69
N PHE A 3 16.54 32.66 17.51
CA PHE A 3 17.01 31.54 16.65
C PHE A 3 17.23 32.01 15.20
N PHE A 4 16.25 32.73 14.64
CA PHE A 4 16.31 33.22 13.26
C PHE A 4 17.49 34.19 13.06
N LEU A 5 17.73 35.11 14.01
CA LEU A 5 18.78 36.10 13.91
C LEU A 5 20.20 35.53 14.15
N ASN A 6 20.30 34.46 14.97
CA ASN A 6 21.61 33.96 15.43
C ASN A 6 22.01 32.62 14.81
N LYS A 7 21.06 31.86 14.22
CA LYS A 7 21.30 30.51 13.72
C LYS A 7 21.01 30.34 12.24
N VAL A 8 20.35 31.32 11.61
CA VAL A 8 20.02 31.27 10.18
C VAL A 8 21.00 32.14 9.42
N HIS A 9 21.74 31.54 8.49
CA HIS A 9 22.64 32.21 7.58
C HIS A 9 21.98 32.35 6.22
N ILE A 10 21.86 33.57 5.72
CA ILE A 10 21.35 33.85 4.38
C ILE A 10 22.55 34.04 3.45
N ILE A 11 22.63 33.21 2.42
CA ILE A 11 23.62 33.35 1.36
C ILE A 11 23.01 34.21 0.25
N HIS A 12 23.50 35.40 0.07
CA HIS A 12 23.12 36.25 -1.03
C HIS A 12 24.16 36.14 -2.16
N TYR A 13 23.71 35.59 -3.30
CA TYR A 13 24.52 35.51 -4.51
C TYR A 13 24.00 36.46 -5.58
N ARG A 14 24.86 37.29 -6.16
CA ARG A 14 24.52 38.20 -7.25
C ARG A 14 25.03 37.60 -8.56
N VAL A 15 24.10 37.23 -9.44
CA VAL A 15 24.44 36.69 -10.76
C VAL A 15 25.06 37.80 -11.62
N PRO A 16 26.19 37.54 -12.33
CA PRO A 16 26.77 38.47 -13.28
C PRO A 16 25.79 38.87 -14.39
N LYS A 17 25.89 40.09 -14.92
CA LYS A 17 24.93 40.65 -15.86
C LYS A 17 24.93 40.01 -17.25
N ASP A 18 25.98 39.29 -17.59
CA ASP A 18 26.23 38.59 -18.85
C ASP A 18 25.70 37.13 -18.84
N VAL A 19 25.17 36.67 -17.73
CA VAL A 19 24.60 35.32 -17.62
C VAL A 19 23.12 35.32 -18.02
N ASN A 20 22.73 34.36 -18.87
CA ASN A 20 21.33 34.12 -19.19
C ASN A 20 20.60 33.61 -17.92
N LEU A 21 19.78 34.46 -17.35
CA LEU A 21 19.07 34.17 -16.10
C LEU A 21 18.17 32.94 -16.22
N ASN A 22 17.52 32.70 -17.36
CA ASN A 22 16.66 31.52 -17.53
C ASN A 22 17.53 30.25 -17.52
N HIS A 23 18.63 30.24 -18.24
CA HIS A 23 19.55 29.11 -18.24
C HIS A 23 20.19 28.89 -16.85
N TYR A 24 20.52 29.97 -16.13
CA TYR A 24 21.02 29.86 -14.77
C TYR A 24 19.98 29.25 -13.82
N PHE A 25 18.70 29.67 -13.91
CA PHE A 25 17.63 29.08 -13.14
C PHE A 25 17.37 27.63 -13.52
N GLU A 26 17.43 27.26 -14.79
CA GLU A 26 17.34 25.87 -15.24
C GLU A 26 18.47 25.00 -14.66
N VAL A 27 19.71 25.48 -14.69
CA VAL A 27 20.88 24.78 -14.12
C VAL A 27 20.81 24.69 -12.60
N MET A 28 20.35 25.74 -11.92
CA MET A 28 20.17 25.72 -10.46
C MET A 28 19.00 24.80 -10.07
N ASN A 29 17.90 24.81 -10.81
CA ASN A 29 16.77 23.92 -10.58
C ASN A 29 17.06 22.47 -10.99
N SER A 30 17.91 22.24 -12.00
CA SER A 30 18.36 20.89 -12.34
C SER A 30 19.29 20.26 -11.30
N ARG A 31 19.83 21.08 -10.39
CA ARG A 31 20.58 20.66 -9.19
C ARG A 31 19.75 20.75 -7.90
N GLY A 32 18.55 21.39 -7.96
CA GLY A 32 17.55 21.33 -6.92
C GLY A 32 16.83 19.98 -6.95
N GLU A 33 16.07 19.68 -5.91
CA GLU A 33 15.23 18.49 -5.87
C GLU A 33 14.38 18.43 -7.14
N GLN A 34 14.61 17.41 -7.95
CA GLN A 34 13.69 17.11 -9.05
C GLN A 34 12.32 16.85 -8.43
N LEU A 35 11.28 17.45 -8.99
CA LEU A 35 9.89 17.14 -8.63
C LEU A 35 9.74 15.62 -8.55
N GLU A 36 9.28 15.14 -7.44
CA GLU A 36 9.01 13.73 -7.31
C GLU A 36 7.92 13.29 -8.30
N LYS A 37 8.03 12.08 -8.82
CA LYS A 37 7.09 11.58 -9.84
C LYS A 37 5.64 11.72 -9.44
N HIS A 38 5.32 11.53 -8.16
CA HIS A 38 3.95 11.67 -7.67
C HIS A 38 3.45 13.12 -7.68
N GLU A 39 4.33 14.12 -7.58
CA GLU A 39 3.96 15.53 -7.72
C GLU A 39 3.58 15.86 -9.16
N ILE A 40 4.30 15.30 -10.15
CA ILE A 40 3.96 15.41 -11.57
C ILE A 40 2.60 14.76 -11.84
N VAL A 41 2.36 13.58 -11.28
CA VAL A 41 1.06 12.90 -11.37
C VAL A 41 -0.04 13.75 -10.77
N LYS A 42 0.18 14.31 -9.56
CA LYS A 42 -0.78 15.23 -8.91
C LYS A 42 -1.13 16.40 -9.81
N ALA A 43 -0.14 17.04 -10.42
CA ALA A 43 -0.33 18.18 -11.32
C ALA A 43 -1.19 17.79 -12.54
N LYS A 44 -0.87 16.67 -13.22
CA LYS A 44 -1.61 16.19 -14.39
C LYS A 44 -3.08 15.85 -14.06
N LEU A 45 -3.33 15.22 -12.91
CA LEU A 45 -4.68 14.89 -12.46
C LEU A 45 -5.46 16.13 -12.07
N SER A 46 -4.85 17.05 -11.30
CA SER A 46 -5.51 18.28 -10.87
C SER A 46 -5.87 19.22 -12.03
N GLU A 47 -5.08 19.19 -13.12
CA GLU A 47 -5.38 19.95 -14.34
C GLU A 47 -6.76 19.61 -14.91
N GLN A 48 -7.20 18.36 -14.80
CA GLN A 48 -8.52 17.93 -15.29
C GLN A 48 -9.69 18.44 -14.45
N LEU A 49 -9.42 18.91 -13.24
CA LEU A 49 -10.44 19.43 -12.31
C LEU A 49 -10.52 20.98 -12.30
N ILE A 50 -9.78 21.65 -13.18
CA ILE A 50 -9.81 23.13 -13.29
C ILE A 50 -11.24 23.58 -13.63
N GLY A 51 -11.79 24.47 -12.76
CA GLY A 51 -13.15 24.98 -12.90
C GLY A 51 -14.17 24.27 -12.01
N ASP A 52 -13.80 23.16 -11.35
CA ASP A 52 -14.59 22.50 -10.31
C ASP A 52 -13.86 22.61 -8.96
N ASP A 53 -14.05 23.75 -8.27
CA ASP A 53 -13.37 24.05 -7.01
C ASP A 53 -13.69 23.02 -5.91
N VAL A 54 -14.89 22.44 -5.95
CA VAL A 54 -15.32 21.43 -4.97
C VAL A 54 -14.58 20.12 -5.23
N ALA A 55 -14.51 19.67 -6.48
CA ALA A 55 -13.76 18.47 -6.82
C ALA A 55 -12.26 18.66 -6.56
N MET A 56 -11.70 19.82 -6.85
CA MET A 56 -10.29 20.14 -6.58
C MET A 56 -9.98 20.08 -5.08
N GLU A 57 -10.86 20.60 -4.23
CA GLU A 57 -10.70 20.56 -2.76
C GLU A 57 -10.75 19.11 -2.25
N LYS A 58 -11.76 18.33 -2.67
CA LYS A 58 -11.87 16.93 -2.30
C LYS A 58 -10.64 16.12 -2.75
N PHE A 59 -10.22 16.27 -4.00
CA PHE A 59 -9.02 15.66 -4.57
C PHE A 59 -7.78 15.97 -3.73
N SER A 60 -7.56 17.26 -3.43
CA SER A 60 -6.37 17.68 -2.68
C SER A 60 -6.33 17.07 -1.27
N ARG A 61 -7.47 17.04 -0.58
CA ARG A 61 -7.57 16.46 0.77
C ARG A 61 -7.32 14.96 0.78
N ILE A 62 -7.92 14.24 -0.17
CA ILE A 62 -7.71 12.79 -0.30
C ILE A 62 -6.26 12.50 -0.64
N TRP A 63 -5.69 13.23 -1.60
CA TRP A 63 -4.29 13.07 -2.01
C TRP A 63 -3.33 13.26 -0.85
N GLU A 64 -3.44 14.37 -0.11
CA GLU A 64 -2.61 14.66 1.07
C GLU A 64 -2.75 13.58 2.15
N ALA A 65 -3.96 13.11 2.39
CA ALA A 65 -4.19 12.07 3.37
C ALA A 65 -3.57 10.73 2.98
N CYS A 66 -3.59 10.38 1.67
CA CYS A 66 -3.08 9.12 1.16
C CYS A 66 -1.57 9.13 0.91
N SER A 67 -0.95 10.30 0.73
CA SER A 67 0.49 10.42 0.44
C SER A 67 1.36 10.05 1.63
N ASP A 68 0.87 10.16 2.85
CA ASP A 68 1.57 9.70 4.04
C ASP A 68 1.34 8.20 4.24
N MET A 69 2.31 7.41 3.78
CA MET A 69 2.20 5.95 3.78
C MET A 69 2.40 5.31 5.16
N ASN A 70 2.91 6.07 6.14
CA ASN A 70 3.29 5.54 7.45
C ASN A 70 2.27 5.87 8.57
N ILE A 71 1.11 6.37 8.18
CA ILE A 71 0.02 6.74 9.09
C ILE A 71 -1.30 6.22 8.52
N TYR A 72 -2.19 5.75 9.37
CA TYR A 72 -3.54 5.36 8.96
C TYR A 72 -4.29 6.54 8.34
N VAL A 73 -4.93 6.32 7.20
CA VAL A 73 -5.67 7.38 6.50
C VAL A 73 -6.78 8.01 7.35
N GLN A 74 -7.36 7.23 8.27
CA GLN A 74 -8.36 7.72 9.24
C GLN A 74 -7.76 8.76 10.20
N GLN A 75 -6.47 8.69 10.53
CA GLN A 75 -5.80 9.71 11.34
C GLN A 75 -5.53 11.00 10.57
N ARG A 76 -5.28 10.90 9.24
CA ARG A 76 -5.11 12.05 8.36
C ARG A 76 -6.43 12.74 8.00
N LEU A 77 -7.54 12.02 8.12
CA LEU A 77 -8.89 12.52 7.91
C LEU A 77 -9.71 12.42 9.22
N PRO A 78 -9.34 13.18 10.26
CA PRO A 78 -9.95 13.05 11.58
C PRO A 78 -11.42 13.46 11.54
N ASN A 79 -12.25 12.74 12.31
CA ASN A 79 -13.70 12.99 12.46
C ASN A 79 -14.51 12.81 11.17
N MET A 80 -14.00 12.07 10.18
CA MET A 80 -14.71 11.74 8.95
C MET A 80 -15.64 10.51 9.15
N THR A 81 -16.55 10.62 10.10
CA THR A 81 -17.53 9.54 10.39
C THR A 81 -18.46 9.26 9.21
N SER A 82 -18.69 10.23 8.34
CA SER A 82 -19.44 10.06 7.09
C SER A 82 -18.69 9.22 6.04
N VAL A 83 -17.39 8.99 6.21
CA VAL A 83 -16.54 8.20 5.31
C VAL A 83 -16.17 6.86 5.94
N PHE A 84 -15.86 6.87 7.24
CA PHE A 84 -15.29 5.71 7.94
C PHE A 84 -16.21 5.12 9.02
N GLY A 85 -17.49 5.52 9.09
CA GLY A 85 -18.41 5.07 10.13
C GLY A 85 -18.18 5.75 11.49
N GLU A 86 -19.07 5.49 12.45
CA GLU A 86 -19.09 6.16 13.76
C GLU A 86 -17.79 6.00 14.56
N ILE A 87 -17.20 4.82 14.54
CA ILE A 87 -15.94 4.51 15.22
C ILE A 87 -14.73 4.42 14.27
N MET A 88 -14.91 4.93 13.05
CA MET A 88 -13.88 5.03 12.00
C MET A 88 -13.20 3.70 11.63
N ASP A 89 -13.92 2.59 11.71
CA ASP A 89 -13.41 1.25 11.42
C ASP A 89 -14.02 0.61 10.16
N ASN A 90 -14.85 1.35 9.45
CA ASN A 90 -15.52 0.86 8.25
C ASN A 90 -15.51 1.92 7.15
N PHE A 91 -15.38 1.50 5.90
CA PHE A 91 -15.46 2.40 4.73
C PHE A 91 -16.89 2.37 4.18
N ILE A 92 -17.59 3.51 4.18
CA ILE A 92 -19.04 3.55 3.95
C ILE A 92 -19.49 4.37 2.76
N ILE A 93 -18.60 5.10 2.08
CA ILE A 93 -18.93 5.82 0.83
C ILE A 93 -18.67 4.93 -0.38
N TYR A 94 -19.41 5.18 -1.47
CA TYR A 94 -19.37 4.37 -2.69
C TYR A 94 -18.89 5.16 -3.92
N SER A 95 -18.66 6.45 -3.77
CA SER A 95 -18.19 7.31 -4.86
C SER A 95 -17.41 8.51 -4.34
N PHE A 96 -16.67 9.16 -5.25
CA PHE A 96 -15.98 10.41 -4.98
C PHE A 96 -16.95 11.53 -4.53
N ASP A 97 -18.15 11.56 -5.10
CA ASP A 97 -19.11 12.63 -4.82
C ASP A 97 -19.65 12.58 -3.39
N GLU A 98 -19.71 11.39 -2.78
CA GLU A 98 -20.10 11.19 -1.39
C GLU A 98 -19.04 11.64 -0.38
N PHE A 99 -17.79 11.84 -0.81
CA PHE A 99 -16.77 12.41 0.08
C PHE A 99 -17.17 13.85 0.45
N PRO A 100 -17.21 14.21 1.76
CA PRO A 100 -17.70 15.51 2.18
C PRO A 100 -16.74 16.62 1.76
N SER A 101 -17.31 17.65 1.11
CA SER A 101 -16.62 18.92 0.97
C SER A 101 -16.54 19.60 2.34
N SER A 102 -15.52 20.39 2.57
CA SER A 102 -15.48 21.25 3.76
C SER A 102 -16.61 22.28 3.65
N SER A 103 -17.80 21.87 4.15
CA SER A 103 -18.92 22.79 4.24
C SER A 103 -18.52 23.94 5.14
N SER A 104 -18.38 25.13 4.54
CA SER A 104 -18.37 26.41 5.21
C SER A 104 -17.33 26.66 6.33
N THR A 105 -16.05 26.43 6.10
CA THR A 105 -15.22 27.59 6.26
C THR A 105 -15.42 28.40 4.98
N SER A 106 -16.34 29.37 5.06
CA SER A 106 -16.41 30.47 4.08
C SER A 106 -14.97 30.67 3.60
N PHE A 107 -14.76 30.64 2.29
CA PHE A 107 -13.55 31.20 1.69
C PHE A 107 -13.33 32.50 2.47
N LEU A 108 -12.47 32.46 3.45
CA LEU A 108 -11.93 33.61 4.12
C LEU A 108 -11.32 34.37 2.96
N GLY A 109 -12.06 35.37 2.50
CA GLY A 109 -11.72 36.14 1.32
C GLY A 109 -10.23 36.40 1.41
N LYS A 110 -9.49 36.17 0.33
CA LYS A 110 -8.02 36.21 0.20
C LYS A 110 -7.42 37.16 1.24
N LYS A 111 -7.19 36.64 2.45
CA LYS A 111 -6.57 37.41 3.51
C LYS A 111 -5.12 37.56 3.14
N PRO A 112 -4.59 38.77 3.06
CA PRO A 112 -3.19 38.97 2.77
C PRO A 112 -2.34 38.26 3.86
N ILE A 113 -1.21 37.71 3.46
CA ILE A 113 -0.26 37.02 4.36
C ILE A 113 0.03 37.84 5.63
N SER A 114 -0.04 39.20 5.55
CA SER A 114 0.11 40.09 6.68
C SER A 114 -0.91 39.88 7.79
N GLU A 115 -2.15 39.45 7.49
CA GLU A 115 -3.14 39.11 8.52
C GLU A 115 -2.83 37.80 9.25
N PHE A 116 -2.25 36.85 8.56
CA PHE A 116 -1.78 35.58 9.20
C PHE A 116 -0.56 35.82 10.09
N LEU A 117 0.33 36.75 9.72
CA LEU A 117 1.50 37.11 10.52
C LEU A 117 1.09 37.87 11.81
N ASN A 118 -0.04 38.55 11.81
CA ASN A 118 -0.56 39.29 12.97
C ASN A 118 -1.56 38.50 13.80
N ALA A 119 -2.06 37.36 13.30
CA ALA A 119 -2.86 36.46 14.11
C ALA A 119 -1.94 35.82 15.15
N SER A 120 -2.16 36.16 16.42
CA SER A 120 -1.48 35.46 17.51
C SER A 120 -1.81 33.97 17.38
N ILE A 121 -0.80 33.17 17.13
CA ILE A 121 -0.88 31.72 17.16
C ILE A 121 -1.29 31.35 18.59
N LYS A 122 -2.58 31.18 18.82
CA LYS A 122 -3.03 30.45 20.00
C LYS A 122 -2.43 29.06 19.82
N LYS A 123 -1.34 28.77 20.57
CA LYS A 123 -0.92 27.40 20.76
C LYS A 123 -2.16 26.67 21.26
N SER A 124 -2.75 25.84 20.41
CA SER A 124 -3.64 24.81 20.92
C SER A 124 -2.80 24.03 21.91
N GLU A 125 -3.16 24.07 23.17
CA GLU A 125 -2.61 23.16 24.16
C GLU A 125 -2.88 21.77 23.60
N LYS A 126 -1.81 21.08 23.19
CA LYS A 126 -1.87 19.66 22.88
C LYS A 126 -2.40 19.01 24.15
N LYS A 127 -3.61 18.48 24.10
CA LYS A 127 -4.08 17.59 25.16
C LYS A 127 -3.14 16.38 25.09
N GLU A 128 -2.31 16.25 26.12
CA GLU A 128 -1.54 15.02 26.35
C GLU A 128 -2.53 13.86 26.38
N GLY A 129 -2.48 12.99 25.38
CA GLY A 129 -3.31 11.79 25.27
C GLY A 129 -3.87 11.47 23.88
N GLU A 130 -3.69 12.31 22.87
CA GLU A 130 -4.25 12.06 21.50
C GLU A 130 -3.22 11.61 20.44
N ASP A 131 -1.96 11.52 20.78
CA ASP A 131 -0.97 10.96 19.87
C ASP A 131 -0.85 9.45 20.13
N ILE A 132 -1.61 8.63 19.40
CA ILE A 132 -1.12 7.30 19.10
C ILE A 132 0.12 7.57 18.24
N ASN A 133 1.30 7.51 18.88
CA ASN A 133 2.60 7.56 18.21
C ASN A 133 2.85 6.25 17.41
N ASP A 134 1.81 5.69 16.82
CA ASP A 134 1.86 4.48 16.02
C ASP A 134 2.11 4.83 14.55
N HIS A 135 3.25 5.51 14.32
CA HIS A 135 3.85 5.48 13.00
C HIS A 135 4.29 4.04 12.74
N PHE A 136 3.84 3.48 11.66
CA PHE A 136 4.31 2.20 11.14
C PHE A 136 5.15 2.44 9.88
N GLN A 137 5.91 1.45 9.48
CA GLN A 137 6.57 1.48 8.18
C GLN A 137 5.74 0.70 7.18
N SER A 138 5.24 1.40 6.16
CA SER A 138 4.51 0.78 5.05
C SER A 138 5.42 -0.14 4.24
N ILE A 139 4.86 -1.23 3.72
CA ILE A 139 5.55 -2.15 2.81
C ILE A 139 5.72 -1.59 1.39
N ILE A 140 5.09 -0.47 1.08
CA ILE A 140 5.11 0.15 -0.25
C ILE A 140 5.23 1.67 -0.11
N ASP A 141 5.99 2.30 -0.98
CA ASP A 141 6.07 3.74 -1.10
C ASP A 141 4.91 4.32 -1.93
N PHE A 142 4.70 5.62 -1.83
CA PHE A 142 3.57 6.28 -2.48
C PHE A 142 3.58 6.19 -4.02
N PRO A 143 4.71 6.40 -4.74
CA PRO A 143 4.75 6.24 -6.19
C PRO A 143 4.37 4.84 -6.68
N ASN A 144 4.84 3.81 -6.00
CA ASN A 144 4.49 2.43 -6.33
C ASN A 144 3.02 2.11 -5.96
N PHE A 145 2.52 2.68 -4.87
CA PHE A 145 1.12 2.55 -4.49
C PHE A 145 0.20 3.20 -5.52
N LEU A 146 0.54 4.38 -6.04
CA LEU A 146 -0.20 5.03 -7.14
C LEU A 146 -0.30 4.13 -8.38
N LEU A 147 0.78 3.39 -8.73
CA LEU A 147 0.73 2.43 -9.83
C LEU A 147 -0.25 1.29 -9.58
N VAL A 148 -0.29 0.75 -8.37
CA VAL A 148 -1.25 -0.29 -8.01
C VAL A 148 -2.68 0.23 -8.14
N VAL A 149 -2.96 1.43 -7.63
CA VAL A 149 -4.28 2.07 -7.73
C VAL A 149 -4.64 2.38 -9.18
N LEU A 150 -3.70 2.86 -9.97
CA LEU A 150 -3.90 3.13 -11.40
C LEU A 150 -4.27 1.84 -12.16
N LYS A 151 -3.56 0.75 -11.89
CA LYS A 151 -3.85 -0.57 -12.48
C LYS A 151 -5.25 -1.07 -12.11
N ILE A 152 -5.65 -0.91 -10.83
CA ILE A 152 -7.00 -1.26 -10.36
C ILE A 152 -8.04 -0.40 -11.06
N THR A 153 -7.86 0.93 -11.08
CA THR A 153 -8.82 1.84 -11.69
C THR A 153 -9.01 1.53 -13.18
N ARG A 154 -7.93 1.34 -13.93
CA ARG A 154 -8.02 0.96 -15.34
C ARG A 154 -8.74 -0.36 -15.56
N LEU A 155 -8.45 -1.37 -14.71
CA LEU A 155 -9.12 -2.67 -14.79
C LEU A 155 -10.62 -2.56 -14.54
N LEU A 156 -11.04 -1.63 -13.68
CA LEU A 156 -12.47 -1.44 -13.36
C LEU A 156 -13.20 -0.54 -14.36
N THR A 157 -12.50 0.35 -15.05
CA THR A 157 -13.13 1.38 -15.92
C THR A 157 -12.90 1.17 -17.40
N GLU A 158 -11.86 0.44 -17.81
CA GLU A 158 -11.48 0.26 -19.22
C GLU A 158 -11.70 -1.19 -19.66
N GLU A 159 -12.71 -1.48 -20.47
CA GLU A 159 -13.01 -2.84 -20.96
C GLU A 159 -11.87 -3.45 -21.80
N THR A 160 -11.12 -2.62 -22.52
CA THR A 160 -10.03 -3.06 -23.40
C THR A 160 -8.67 -3.14 -22.68
N PHE A 161 -8.63 -2.81 -21.39
CA PHE A 161 -7.38 -2.83 -20.64
C PHE A 161 -6.83 -4.25 -20.48
N THR A 162 -5.54 -4.43 -20.79
CA THR A 162 -4.84 -5.70 -20.61
C THR A 162 -3.85 -5.59 -19.45
N PRO A 163 -4.16 -6.15 -18.29
CA PRO A 163 -3.35 -5.99 -17.07
C PRO A 163 -1.91 -6.49 -17.20
N SER A 164 -1.67 -7.54 -18.01
CA SER A 164 -0.34 -8.10 -18.24
C SER A 164 0.60 -7.16 -19.02
N SER A 165 0.06 -6.16 -19.72
CA SER A 165 0.84 -5.13 -20.40
C SER A 165 1.23 -3.96 -19.49
N PHE A 166 0.68 -3.89 -18.28
CA PHE A 166 0.92 -2.80 -17.33
C PHE A 166 2.14 -3.09 -16.46
N THR A 167 3.06 -2.13 -16.37
CA THR A 167 4.30 -2.30 -15.61
C THR A 167 4.19 -1.69 -14.22
N LEU A 168 4.31 -2.52 -13.19
CA LEU A 168 4.38 -2.09 -11.78
C LEU A 168 5.83 -1.74 -11.39
N ASP A 169 6.40 -0.71 -12.00
CA ASP A 169 7.71 -0.16 -11.68
C ASP A 169 7.56 1.36 -11.55
N ASP A 170 8.00 1.93 -10.43
CA ASP A 170 7.88 3.38 -10.19
C ASP A 170 8.55 4.24 -11.26
N LYS A 171 9.52 3.69 -12.00
CA LYS A 171 10.14 4.36 -13.14
C LYS A 171 9.15 4.62 -14.28
N GLU A 172 8.14 3.75 -14.40
CA GLU A 172 7.12 3.81 -15.45
C GLU A 172 5.85 4.56 -15.02
N LEU A 173 5.79 5.12 -13.80
CA LEU A 173 4.58 5.77 -13.27
C LEU A 173 4.01 6.83 -14.22
N ILE A 174 4.85 7.72 -14.74
CA ILE A 174 4.42 8.78 -15.65
C ILE A 174 4.01 8.17 -17.00
N ASN A 175 4.80 7.24 -17.53
CA ASN A 175 4.51 6.57 -18.81
C ASN A 175 3.20 5.77 -18.77
N GLU A 176 2.90 5.09 -17.64
CA GLU A 176 1.64 4.37 -17.47
C GLU A 176 0.44 5.31 -17.33
N LEU A 177 0.61 6.46 -16.68
CA LEU A 177 -0.43 7.49 -16.61
C LEU A 177 -0.69 8.12 -18.00
N ASP A 178 0.35 8.35 -18.80
CA ASP A 178 0.23 8.96 -20.11
C ASP A 178 -0.49 8.07 -21.14
N LYS A 179 -0.65 6.78 -20.86
CA LYS A 179 -1.48 5.86 -21.65
C LYS A 179 -2.98 5.99 -21.37
N VAL A 180 -3.36 6.73 -20.33
CA VAL A 180 -4.75 6.90 -19.90
C VAL A 180 -5.35 8.14 -20.54
N ASN A 181 -6.60 8.02 -21.00
CA ASN A 181 -7.38 9.19 -21.37
C ASN A 181 -7.88 9.89 -20.11
N LEU A 182 -7.15 10.90 -19.64
CA LEU A 182 -7.48 11.64 -18.44
C LEU A 182 -8.71 12.52 -18.68
N THR A 183 -9.80 12.20 -17.98
CA THR A 183 -11.03 12.98 -17.93
C THR A 183 -11.35 13.35 -16.48
N PRO A 184 -12.19 14.38 -16.22
CA PRO A 184 -12.63 14.70 -14.87
C PRO A 184 -13.24 13.48 -14.14
N ASP A 185 -14.04 12.68 -14.84
CA ASP A 185 -14.69 11.49 -14.27
C ASP A 185 -13.67 10.42 -13.92
N PHE A 186 -12.67 10.18 -14.78
CA PHE A 186 -11.57 9.27 -14.46
C PHE A 186 -10.80 9.72 -13.23
N VAL A 187 -10.52 11.03 -13.10
CA VAL A 187 -9.78 11.56 -11.94
C VAL A 187 -10.60 11.42 -10.66
N LYS A 188 -11.91 11.64 -10.70
CA LYS A 188 -12.80 11.42 -9.56
C LYS A 188 -12.80 9.94 -9.14
N GLU A 189 -12.94 9.03 -10.10
CA GLU A 189 -12.91 7.59 -9.85
C GLU A 189 -11.55 7.11 -9.31
N PHE A 190 -10.45 7.56 -9.93
CA PHE A 190 -9.10 7.28 -9.44
C PHE A 190 -8.90 7.78 -8.00
N THR A 191 -9.39 8.97 -7.69
CA THR A 191 -9.24 9.57 -6.36
C THR A 191 -10.03 8.80 -5.30
N TYR A 192 -11.25 8.38 -5.64
CA TYR A 192 -12.05 7.50 -4.78
C TYR A 192 -11.33 6.16 -4.55
N ASN A 193 -10.85 5.54 -5.63
CA ASN A 193 -10.11 4.28 -5.56
C ASN A 193 -8.80 4.42 -4.76
N LEU A 194 -8.14 5.58 -4.82
CA LEU A 194 -6.95 5.87 -4.03
C LEU A 194 -7.26 5.87 -2.53
N LEU A 195 -8.36 6.50 -2.13
CA LEU A 195 -8.79 6.53 -0.74
C LEU A 195 -9.20 5.15 -0.23
N LEU A 196 -9.98 4.42 -1.02
CA LEU A 196 -10.42 3.06 -0.70
C LEU A 196 -9.24 2.09 -0.60
N ALA A 197 -8.32 2.14 -1.57
CA ALA A 197 -7.11 1.32 -1.55
C ALA A 197 -6.22 1.62 -0.34
N LYS A 198 -6.07 2.91 0.02
CA LYS A 198 -5.29 3.31 1.20
C LYS A 198 -5.93 2.82 2.48
N TYR A 199 -7.27 2.90 2.60
CA TYR A 199 -7.99 2.31 3.73
C TYR A 199 -7.72 0.81 3.86
N PHE A 200 -7.79 0.06 2.75
CA PHE A 200 -7.50 -1.37 2.80
C PHE A 200 -6.02 -1.68 3.05
N LEU A 201 -5.10 -0.91 2.46
CA LEU A 201 -3.68 -1.07 2.73
C LEU A 201 -3.35 -0.92 4.22
N ASP A 202 -3.92 0.11 4.85
CA ASP A 202 -3.64 0.42 6.25
C ASP A 202 -4.25 -0.61 7.21
N ASN A 203 -5.43 -1.15 6.90
CA ASN A 203 -6.21 -1.94 7.85
C ASN A 203 -6.20 -3.45 7.57
N TYR A 204 -5.90 -3.89 6.33
CA TYR A 204 -5.99 -5.30 5.90
C TYR A 204 -4.66 -5.90 5.43
N ILE A 205 -3.62 -5.08 5.27
CA ILE A 205 -2.29 -5.52 4.84
C ILE A 205 -1.31 -5.34 6.00
N ILE A 206 -0.30 -6.21 6.04
CA ILE A 206 0.74 -6.13 7.06
C ILE A 206 1.63 -4.90 6.87
N HIS A 207 2.17 -4.42 7.98
CA HIS A 207 3.17 -3.35 8.02
C HIS A 207 4.21 -3.65 9.09
N HIS A 208 5.37 -2.98 9.05
CA HIS A 208 6.35 -3.06 10.11
C HIS A 208 5.98 -2.12 11.27
N ALA A 209 6.08 -2.61 12.50
CA ALA A 209 5.99 -1.74 13.66
C ALA A 209 7.23 -0.83 13.73
N ASN A 210 7.02 0.46 14.05
CA ASN A 210 8.12 1.33 14.42
C ASN A 210 8.47 1.10 15.90
N GLY A 211 9.71 0.79 16.17
CA GLY A 211 10.22 0.64 17.53
C GLY A 211 11.54 -0.10 17.51
N GLU A 212 12.33 0.03 18.58
CA GLU A 212 13.45 -0.87 18.80
C GLU A 212 12.88 -2.28 18.95
N ASP A 213 12.99 -3.07 17.90
CA ASP A 213 12.60 -4.47 17.91
C ASP A 213 13.35 -5.16 19.05
N LYS A 214 12.61 -5.50 20.10
CA LYS A 214 13.17 -6.39 21.11
C LYS A 214 13.46 -7.69 20.39
N VAL A 215 14.69 -8.11 20.45
CA VAL A 215 15.15 -9.36 19.85
C VAL A 215 14.14 -10.47 20.15
N GLY A 216 13.45 -10.96 19.12
CA GLY A 216 12.46 -12.02 19.23
C GLY A 216 10.99 -11.60 19.10
N GLU A 217 10.64 -10.34 18.89
CA GLU A 217 9.27 -9.92 18.54
C GLU A 217 9.03 -10.00 17.03
N ASN A 218 7.79 -10.34 16.65
CA ASN A 218 7.41 -10.37 15.25
C ASN A 218 7.34 -8.92 14.71
N PRO A 219 8.15 -8.54 13.70
CA PRO A 219 8.12 -7.20 13.14
C PRO A 219 6.81 -6.90 12.39
N TRP A 220 6.07 -7.93 11.97
CA TRP A 220 4.85 -7.78 11.21
C TRP A 220 3.65 -7.54 12.10
N LYS A 221 2.90 -6.46 11.82
CA LYS A 221 1.63 -6.14 12.44
C LYS A 221 0.52 -6.17 11.40
N LEU A 222 -0.66 -6.63 11.84
CA LEU A 222 -1.89 -6.58 11.07
C LEU A 222 -2.97 -6.08 12.01
N GLN A 223 -3.23 -4.80 11.97
CA GLN A 223 -4.11 -4.10 12.88
C GLN A 223 -4.99 -3.14 12.10
N TYR A 224 -6.16 -2.84 12.61
CA TYR A 224 -7.03 -1.82 12.06
C TYR A 224 -7.29 -0.70 13.06
N PHE A 225 -7.55 0.48 12.52
CA PHE A 225 -7.76 1.68 13.30
C PHE A 225 -9.21 1.79 13.75
N GLN A 226 -9.41 2.15 15.01
CA GLN A 226 -10.70 2.54 15.57
C GLN A 226 -10.56 3.83 16.38
N LYS A 227 -11.62 4.64 16.38
CA LYS A 227 -11.73 5.84 17.21
C LYS A 227 -13.13 5.94 17.78
N ASP A 228 -13.23 5.80 19.08
CA ASP A 228 -14.40 6.16 19.87
C ASP A 228 -14.11 7.49 20.60
N ASN A 229 -13.95 7.51 21.91
CA ASN A 229 -13.47 8.69 22.65
C ASN A 229 -11.97 8.90 22.45
N THR A 230 -11.22 7.81 22.36
CA THR A 230 -9.78 7.78 22.06
C THR A 230 -9.53 6.89 20.85
N ALA A 231 -8.47 7.19 20.09
CA ALA A 231 -8.04 6.34 19.00
C ALA A 231 -7.24 5.15 19.54
N TYR A 232 -7.42 3.97 18.95
CA TYR A 232 -6.70 2.75 19.32
C TYR A 232 -6.64 1.76 18.13
N LEU A 233 -5.69 0.81 18.21
CA LEU A 233 -5.50 -0.23 17.21
C LEU A 233 -5.97 -1.57 17.75
N LYS A 234 -6.62 -2.37 16.89
CA LYS A 234 -7.04 -3.73 17.19
C LYS A 234 -6.49 -4.71 16.17
N GLU A 235 -6.25 -5.95 16.59
CA GLU A 235 -5.97 -7.04 15.67
C GLU A 235 -7.16 -7.26 14.72
N LEU A 236 -6.89 -7.46 13.43
CA LEU A 236 -7.93 -7.59 12.39
C LEU A 236 -8.83 -8.79 12.64
N TYR A 237 -8.27 -9.92 13.08
CA TYR A 237 -9.02 -11.11 13.46
C TYR A 237 -9.03 -11.30 14.96
N GLN A 238 -10.19 -11.48 15.58
CA GLN A 238 -10.31 -11.85 16.99
C GLN A 238 -9.78 -13.26 17.27
N ASP A 239 -9.93 -14.18 16.29
CA ASP A 239 -9.32 -15.51 16.36
C ASP A 239 -7.81 -15.40 16.11
N LYS A 240 -7.03 -15.59 17.16
CA LYS A 240 -5.55 -15.52 17.12
C LYS A 240 -4.92 -16.45 16.08
N LYS A 241 -5.58 -17.58 15.74
CA LYS A 241 -5.06 -18.50 14.72
C LYS A 241 -5.28 -17.96 13.32
N LYS A 242 -6.47 -17.39 13.04
CA LYS A 242 -6.74 -16.72 11.79
C LYS A 242 -5.83 -15.51 11.62
N GLN A 243 -5.66 -14.70 12.67
CA GLN A 243 -4.74 -13.56 12.68
C GLN A 243 -3.31 -13.98 12.34
N ALA A 244 -2.79 -15.02 13.02
CA ALA A 244 -1.46 -15.54 12.75
C ALA A 244 -1.35 -16.11 11.33
N GLU A 245 -2.37 -16.81 10.83
CA GLU A 245 -2.35 -17.38 9.48
C GLU A 245 -2.32 -16.30 8.40
N VAL A 246 -3.09 -15.22 8.56
CA VAL A 246 -3.09 -14.09 7.60
C VAL A 246 -1.74 -13.39 7.61
N ILE A 247 -1.16 -13.12 8.78
CA ILE A 247 0.19 -12.54 8.91
C ILE A 247 1.21 -13.46 8.21
N GLN A 248 1.14 -14.77 8.40
CA GLN A 248 2.04 -15.74 7.76
C GLN A 248 1.93 -15.71 6.23
N LEU A 249 0.70 -15.69 5.70
CA LEU A 249 0.47 -15.64 4.25
C LEU A 249 0.99 -14.34 3.64
N LEU A 250 0.66 -13.20 4.24
CA LEU A 250 1.09 -11.90 3.73
C LEU A 250 2.60 -11.70 3.85
N SER A 251 3.21 -12.11 4.98
CA SER A 251 4.67 -12.04 5.15
C SER A 251 5.41 -12.99 4.21
N MET A 252 4.84 -14.18 3.96
CA MET A 252 5.38 -15.12 2.96
C MET A 252 5.46 -14.47 1.57
N PHE A 253 4.40 -13.78 1.14
CA PHE A 253 4.43 -13.04 -0.11
C PHE A 253 5.45 -11.89 -0.05
N GLU A 254 5.47 -11.11 1.03
CA GLU A 254 6.31 -9.94 1.14
C GLU A 254 7.81 -10.27 1.10
N VAL A 255 8.24 -11.32 1.79
CA VAL A 255 9.67 -11.71 1.84
C VAL A 255 10.10 -12.59 0.67
N ALA A 256 9.17 -13.28 0.00
CA ALA A 256 9.49 -14.23 -1.06
C ALA A 256 9.76 -13.58 -2.40
N PHE A 257 9.28 -12.35 -2.62
CA PHE A 257 9.30 -11.72 -3.93
C PHE A 257 10.31 -10.58 -4.00
N THR A 258 10.89 -10.38 -5.19
CA THR A 258 11.62 -9.15 -5.51
C THR A 258 10.67 -7.95 -5.45
N ALA A 259 11.21 -6.73 -5.39
CA ALA A 259 10.40 -5.52 -5.29
C ALA A 259 9.28 -5.42 -6.35
N LYS A 260 9.52 -5.86 -7.59
CA LYS A 260 8.51 -5.89 -8.66
C LYS A 260 7.41 -6.92 -8.42
N GLN A 261 7.77 -8.12 -7.93
CA GLN A 261 6.84 -9.22 -7.66
C GLN A 261 5.98 -8.96 -6.42
N ARG A 262 6.53 -8.29 -5.40
CA ARG A 262 5.77 -7.91 -4.19
C ARG A 262 4.52 -7.10 -4.53
N LYS A 263 4.63 -6.18 -5.48
CA LYS A 263 3.53 -5.33 -5.92
C LYS A 263 2.40 -6.11 -6.59
N ASN A 264 2.70 -7.23 -7.26
CA ASN A 264 1.67 -8.07 -7.89
C ASN A 264 0.72 -8.68 -6.86
N TYR A 265 1.23 -9.29 -5.80
CA TYR A 265 0.35 -9.88 -4.78
C TYR A 265 -0.49 -8.80 -4.08
N LEU A 266 0.08 -7.62 -3.82
CA LEU A 266 -0.62 -6.49 -3.21
C LEU A 266 -1.77 -6.01 -4.11
N PHE A 267 -1.52 -5.91 -5.42
CA PHE A 267 -2.56 -5.60 -6.39
C PHE A 267 -3.73 -6.59 -6.33
N TYR A 268 -3.46 -7.91 -6.28
CA TYR A 268 -4.54 -8.91 -6.19
C TYR A 268 -5.27 -8.88 -4.85
N CYS A 269 -4.56 -8.64 -3.74
CA CYS A 269 -5.17 -8.47 -2.43
C CYS A 269 -6.12 -7.28 -2.40
N LEU A 270 -5.67 -6.12 -2.87
CA LEU A 270 -6.51 -4.91 -2.94
C LEU A 270 -7.68 -5.10 -3.90
N LEU A 271 -7.46 -5.68 -5.08
CA LEU A 271 -8.53 -5.96 -6.04
C LEU A 271 -9.60 -6.90 -5.48
N HIS A 272 -9.21 -7.89 -4.66
CA HIS A 272 -10.16 -8.74 -3.93
C HIS A 272 -10.96 -7.92 -2.93
N LEU A 273 -10.29 -7.12 -2.10
CA LEU A 273 -10.92 -6.30 -1.05
C LEU A 273 -11.88 -5.24 -1.62
N PHE A 274 -11.62 -4.73 -2.81
CA PHE A 274 -12.56 -3.85 -3.54
C PHE A 274 -13.89 -4.53 -3.86
N LYS A 275 -13.89 -5.85 -4.01
CA LYS A 275 -15.09 -6.66 -4.32
C LYS A 275 -15.74 -7.26 -3.08
N ASP A 276 -14.91 -7.73 -2.15
CA ASP A 276 -15.34 -8.42 -0.95
C ASP A 276 -14.35 -8.21 0.19
N SER A 277 -14.74 -7.42 1.17
CA SER A 277 -13.96 -7.13 2.37
C SER A 277 -14.31 -8.03 3.56
N ASN A 278 -15.11 -9.08 3.35
CA ASN A 278 -15.40 -10.06 4.40
C ASN A 278 -14.12 -10.80 4.82
N LEU A 279 -13.83 -10.80 6.12
CA LEU A 279 -12.57 -11.33 6.66
C LEU A 279 -12.38 -12.83 6.41
N ASP A 280 -13.46 -13.63 6.47
CA ASP A 280 -13.35 -15.07 6.22
C ASP A 280 -13.11 -15.36 4.74
N ASN A 281 -13.77 -14.63 3.85
CA ASN A 281 -13.54 -14.72 2.42
C ASN A 281 -12.14 -14.23 2.04
N TYR A 282 -11.62 -13.19 2.69
CA TYR A 282 -10.28 -12.71 2.48
C TYR A 282 -9.21 -13.75 2.86
N LEU A 283 -9.37 -14.43 4.02
CA LEU A 283 -8.45 -15.52 4.40
C LEU A 283 -8.53 -16.71 3.39
N ILE A 284 -9.74 -17.05 2.92
CA ILE A 284 -9.92 -18.10 1.89
C ILE A 284 -9.21 -17.68 0.60
N PHE A 285 -9.38 -16.42 0.19
CA PHE A 285 -8.72 -15.87 -0.99
C PHE A 285 -7.19 -15.95 -0.87
N LEU A 286 -6.60 -15.52 0.25
CA LEU A 286 -5.15 -15.58 0.47
C LEU A 286 -4.59 -17.00 0.37
N ARG A 287 -5.30 -17.99 0.93
CA ARG A 287 -4.93 -19.40 0.82
C ARG A 287 -4.93 -19.87 -0.64
N LYS A 288 -6.00 -19.57 -1.37
CA LYS A 288 -6.14 -19.93 -2.78
C LYS A 288 -5.11 -19.22 -3.64
N LEU A 289 -4.83 -17.94 -3.38
CA LEU A 289 -3.79 -17.19 -4.07
C LEU A 289 -2.41 -17.82 -3.86
N ALA A 290 -2.11 -18.24 -2.62
CA ALA A 290 -0.86 -18.94 -2.32
C ALA A 290 -0.76 -20.27 -3.04
N ASP A 291 -1.83 -21.06 -3.02
CA ASP A 291 -1.86 -22.34 -3.75
C ASP A 291 -1.76 -22.11 -5.27
N LYS A 292 -2.45 -21.13 -5.82
CA LYS A 292 -2.40 -20.77 -7.25
C LYS A 292 -1.00 -20.36 -7.70
N TYR A 293 -0.31 -19.53 -6.90
CA TYR A 293 1.09 -19.17 -7.17
C TYR A 293 1.97 -20.40 -7.20
N PHE A 294 1.87 -21.28 -6.18
CA PHE A 294 2.71 -22.46 -6.11
C PHE A 294 2.46 -23.41 -7.28
N PHE A 295 1.20 -23.82 -7.48
CA PHE A 295 0.87 -24.85 -8.47
C PHE A 295 0.86 -24.33 -9.90
N ASP A 296 0.27 -23.15 -10.16
CA ASP A 296 0.01 -22.70 -11.52
C ASP A 296 1.05 -21.70 -12.05
N VAL A 297 1.90 -21.11 -11.18
CA VAL A 297 3.02 -20.26 -11.61
C VAL A 297 4.34 -20.98 -11.41
N TYR A 298 4.70 -21.36 -10.17
CA TYR A 298 6.01 -21.93 -9.87
C TYR A 298 6.20 -23.40 -10.28
N LEU A 299 5.13 -24.16 -10.40
CA LEU A 299 5.15 -25.52 -10.94
C LEU A 299 4.66 -25.60 -12.40
N ASN A 300 4.68 -24.50 -13.13
CA ASN A 300 4.32 -24.44 -14.53
C ASN A 300 5.54 -24.02 -15.39
N VAL A 301 6.11 -24.96 -16.14
CA VAL A 301 7.29 -24.73 -17.01
C VAL A 301 7.07 -23.58 -17.98
N ASP A 302 5.85 -23.44 -18.52
CA ASP A 302 5.50 -22.37 -19.46
C ASP A 302 5.61 -20.98 -18.84
N ASN A 303 5.44 -20.89 -17.53
CA ASN A 303 5.51 -19.64 -16.75
C ASN A 303 6.91 -19.30 -16.26
N LEU A 304 7.88 -20.22 -16.41
CA LEU A 304 9.24 -20.04 -15.92
C LEU A 304 10.20 -19.65 -17.03
N ASN A 305 11.26 -18.94 -16.67
CA ASN A 305 12.39 -18.65 -17.53
C ASN A 305 13.48 -19.73 -17.37
N GLU A 306 14.61 -19.58 -18.08
CA GLU A 306 15.73 -20.53 -18.08
C GLU A 306 16.36 -20.79 -16.71
N ILE A 307 16.18 -19.88 -15.75
CA ILE A 307 16.68 -19.99 -14.38
C ILE A 307 15.58 -20.33 -13.37
N ASN A 308 14.48 -20.90 -13.82
CA ASN A 308 13.32 -21.30 -13.02
C ASN A 308 12.66 -20.15 -12.22
N GLN A 309 12.78 -18.90 -12.69
CA GLN A 309 12.06 -17.76 -12.12
C GLN A 309 10.82 -17.45 -12.94
N PRO A 310 9.71 -17.04 -12.31
CA PRO A 310 8.51 -16.66 -13.05
C PRO A 310 8.76 -15.52 -14.03
N LYS A 311 8.23 -15.65 -15.23
CA LYS A 311 8.21 -14.56 -16.21
C LYS A 311 7.37 -13.40 -15.69
N PRO A 312 7.71 -12.14 -15.98
CA PRO A 312 7.02 -10.97 -15.41
C PRO A 312 5.50 -10.99 -15.59
N ASN A 313 5.01 -11.42 -16.75
CA ASN A 313 3.59 -11.40 -17.09
C ASN A 313 2.82 -12.64 -16.61
N SER A 314 3.53 -13.71 -16.22
CA SER A 314 2.92 -15.01 -15.88
C SER A 314 1.97 -14.94 -14.69
N PHE A 315 2.20 -14.02 -13.77
CA PHE A 315 1.29 -13.80 -12.63
C PHE A 315 -0.07 -13.27 -13.10
N ASP A 316 -0.07 -12.19 -13.88
CA ASP A 316 -1.32 -11.60 -14.37
C ASP A 316 -2.07 -12.54 -15.31
N GLU A 317 -1.37 -13.22 -16.21
CA GLU A 317 -1.95 -14.21 -17.14
C GLU A 317 -2.57 -15.40 -16.39
N THR A 318 -1.98 -15.81 -15.26
CA THR A 318 -2.47 -16.93 -14.45
C THR A 318 -3.59 -16.53 -13.50
N ILE A 319 -3.50 -15.34 -12.87
CA ILE A 319 -4.40 -14.90 -11.80
C ILE A 319 -5.60 -14.12 -12.33
N LEU A 320 -5.47 -13.45 -13.48
CA LEU A 320 -6.54 -12.65 -14.09
C LEU A 320 -7.11 -13.36 -15.33
N GLY A 321 -8.06 -14.25 -15.11
CA GLY A 321 -8.80 -14.88 -16.21
C GLY A 321 -9.85 -13.93 -16.80
N GLY A 322 -9.57 -13.35 -18.02
CA GLY A 322 -10.51 -12.42 -18.65
C GLY A 322 -10.75 -11.15 -17.81
N ASN A 323 -9.69 -10.57 -17.26
CA ASN A 323 -9.73 -9.39 -16.39
C ASN A 323 -10.48 -9.58 -15.05
N VAL A 324 -10.74 -10.82 -14.66
CA VAL A 324 -11.37 -11.16 -13.38
C VAL A 324 -10.40 -12.01 -12.55
N LEU A 325 -10.34 -11.75 -11.24
CA LEU A 325 -9.58 -12.58 -10.32
C LEU A 325 -10.04 -14.04 -10.39
N ASN A 326 -9.11 -14.93 -10.75
CA ASN A 326 -9.30 -16.36 -10.80
C ASN A 326 -8.21 -17.07 -9.99
N VAL A 327 -8.54 -17.43 -8.75
CA VAL A 327 -7.63 -18.14 -7.85
C VAL A 327 -7.91 -19.64 -7.75
N GLU A 328 -8.82 -20.16 -8.59
CA GLU A 328 -9.05 -21.60 -8.70
C GLU A 328 -7.88 -22.27 -9.43
N LEU A 329 -7.48 -23.45 -8.94
CA LEU A 329 -6.38 -24.21 -9.55
C LEU A 329 -6.80 -24.77 -10.91
N GLU A 330 -5.85 -24.81 -11.85
CA GLU A 330 -6.10 -25.37 -13.18
C GLU A 330 -6.27 -26.91 -13.16
N GLY A 331 -6.01 -27.58 -12.05
CA GLY A 331 -6.18 -29.02 -11.88
C GLY A 331 -5.25 -29.90 -12.73
N LYS A 332 -4.14 -29.34 -13.23
CA LYS A 332 -3.14 -30.10 -13.96
C LYS A 332 -2.20 -30.83 -12.99
N ASP A 333 -1.97 -32.12 -13.23
CA ASP A 333 -0.95 -32.87 -12.50
C ASP A 333 0.43 -32.31 -12.86
N ARG A 334 1.12 -31.78 -11.86
CA ARG A 334 2.45 -31.19 -12.00
C ARG A 334 3.37 -31.82 -10.96
N ASN A 335 4.48 -32.36 -11.45
CA ASN A 335 5.44 -33.01 -10.59
C ASN A 335 6.57 -32.03 -10.25
N PHE A 336 6.78 -31.79 -8.96
CA PHE A 336 7.84 -30.92 -8.46
C PHE A 336 9.23 -31.30 -8.99
N THR A 337 9.55 -32.61 -9.04
CA THR A 337 10.87 -33.12 -9.46
C THR A 337 11.15 -32.90 -10.96
N ASP A 338 10.14 -32.71 -11.79
CA ASP A 338 10.33 -32.44 -13.22
C ASP A 338 10.84 -31.01 -13.46
N ILE A 339 10.52 -30.08 -12.55
CA ILE A 339 10.93 -28.68 -12.63
C ILE A 339 12.17 -28.43 -11.78
N TYR A 340 12.21 -29.01 -10.58
CA TYR A 340 13.28 -28.87 -9.63
C TYR A 340 13.89 -30.23 -9.32
N PRO A 341 14.72 -30.79 -10.23
CA PRO A 341 15.35 -32.10 -10.00
C PRO A 341 16.31 -32.04 -8.81
N THR A 342 16.59 -33.22 -8.23
CA THR A 342 17.48 -33.35 -7.08
C THR A 342 18.84 -32.73 -7.36
N GLY A 343 19.28 -31.83 -6.48
CA GLY A 343 20.52 -31.05 -6.66
C GLY A 343 20.33 -29.71 -7.40
N SER A 344 19.11 -29.32 -7.70
CA SER A 344 18.79 -27.99 -8.28
C SER A 344 19.19 -26.89 -7.31
N CYS A 345 19.99 -25.93 -7.77
CA CYS A 345 20.42 -24.77 -6.96
C CYS A 345 19.49 -23.54 -7.15
N ASN A 346 18.62 -23.56 -8.16
CA ASN A 346 17.81 -22.41 -8.56
C ASN A 346 16.33 -22.59 -8.16
N ILE A 347 16.07 -23.01 -6.93
CA ILE A 347 14.70 -23.09 -6.42
C ILE A 347 14.31 -21.72 -5.89
N PRO A 348 13.21 -21.11 -6.37
CA PRO A 348 12.75 -19.80 -5.91
C PRO A 348 12.44 -19.79 -4.41
N LEU A 349 12.74 -18.69 -3.73
CA LEU A 349 12.49 -18.53 -2.30
C LEU A 349 11.02 -18.76 -1.93
N TYR A 350 10.11 -18.37 -2.80
CA TYR A 350 8.68 -18.60 -2.60
C TYR A 350 8.34 -20.10 -2.37
N VAL A 351 8.99 -20.99 -3.08
CA VAL A 351 8.76 -22.45 -2.97
C VAL A 351 9.10 -22.94 -1.55
N PHE A 352 10.19 -22.45 -0.96
CA PHE A 352 10.56 -22.78 0.41
C PHE A 352 9.57 -22.17 1.41
N ASN A 353 9.26 -20.90 1.29
CA ASN A 353 8.35 -20.22 2.22
C ASN A 353 6.92 -20.79 2.17
N TYR A 354 6.45 -21.18 0.98
CA TYR A 354 5.17 -21.87 0.84
C TYR A 354 5.19 -23.25 1.49
N THR A 355 6.27 -24.01 1.33
CA THR A 355 6.44 -25.32 1.96
C THR A 355 6.44 -25.19 3.47
N ASP A 356 7.14 -24.21 4.00
CA ASP A 356 7.19 -23.91 5.43
C ASP A 356 5.80 -23.52 5.97
N TYR A 357 5.06 -22.69 5.24
CA TYR A 357 3.67 -22.38 5.59
C TYR A 357 2.79 -23.64 5.63
N LYS A 358 2.90 -24.54 4.65
CA LYS A 358 2.12 -25.80 4.62
C LYS A 358 2.50 -26.74 5.76
N LEU A 359 3.79 -26.84 6.11
CA LEU A 359 4.29 -27.61 7.25
C LEU A 359 3.76 -27.04 8.57
N TRP A 360 3.84 -25.73 8.76
CA TRP A 360 3.30 -25.04 9.93
C TRP A 360 1.79 -25.30 10.09
N LYS A 361 1.02 -25.17 9.02
CA LYS A 361 -0.41 -25.44 9.03
C LYS A 361 -0.73 -26.90 9.39
N LYS A 362 -0.04 -27.85 8.78
CA LYS A 362 -0.19 -29.28 9.08
C LYS A 362 0.17 -29.59 10.54
N TYR A 363 1.18 -28.93 11.08
CA TYR A 363 1.55 -29.06 12.49
C TYR A 363 0.44 -28.55 13.42
N LEU A 364 -0.14 -27.38 13.15
CA LEU A 364 -1.26 -26.84 13.91
C LEU A 364 -2.50 -27.75 13.88
N ASP A 365 -2.78 -28.38 12.75
CA ASP A 365 -3.92 -29.31 12.62
C ASP A 365 -3.69 -30.62 13.40
N LYS A 366 -2.46 -31.13 13.44
CA LYS A 366 -2.08 -32.29 14.29
C LYS A 366 -2.21 -32.01 15.77
N LEU A 367 -1.88 -30.79 16.21
CA LEU A 367 -2.06 -30.38 17.62
C LEU A 367 -3.54 -30.31 18.03
N ARG A 368 -4.46 -30.13 17.07
CA ARG A 368 -5.91 -30.20 17.32
C ARG A 368 -6.38 -31.63 17.62
N GLY A 369 -5.78 -32.64 16.99
CA GLY A 369 -6.13 -34.06 17.16
C GLY A 369 -5.57 -34.72 18.42
N SER A 370 -4.46 -34.23 18.96
CA SER A 370 -3.89 -34.68 20.21
C SER A 370 -4.32 -33.74 21.34
N LYS A 371 -4.92 -34.28 22.43
CA LYS A 371 -5.21 -33.50 23.63
C LYS A 371 -3.88 -32.87 24.10
N ALA A 372 -3.62 -31.63 23.65
CA ALA A 372 -2.40 -30.92 23.96
C ALA A 372 -2.31 -30.80 25.51
N LYS A 373 -1.25 -31.34 26.09
CA LYS A 373 -0.91 -31.12 27.50
C LYS A 373 -0.83 -29.60 27.69
N LYS A 374 -1.67 -29.07 28.58
CA LYS A 374 -1.62 -27.67 29.04
C LYS A 374 -0.16 -27.37 29.42
N GLY A 375 0.52 -26.51 28.68
CA GLY A 375 1.82 -25.99 29.08
C GLY A 375 2.92 -25.86 28.04
N SER A 376 2.76 -26.37 26.81
CA SER A 376 3.75 -26.10 25.76
C SER A 376 3.36 -24.82 25.03
N PRO A 377 4.19 -23.75 25.03
CA PRO A 377 3.94 -22.61 24.18
C PRO A 377 4.01 -23.09 22.72
N ILE A 378 2.88 -23.06 22.02
CA ILE A 378 2.86 -23.23 20.59
C ILE A 378 3.67 -22.04 20.05
N ARG A 379 4.91 -22.28 19.62
CA ARG A 379 5.66 -21.27 18.89
C ARG A 379 4.89 -21.01 17.60
N ILE A 380 4.12 -19.94 17.60
CA ILE A 380 3.44 -19.37 16.42
C ILE A 380 4.47 -18.72 15.48
N ASP A 381 5.72 -18.82 15.81
CA ASP A 381 6.85 -18.00 15.38
C ASP A 381 7.73 -18.67 14.32
N PHE A 382 7.15 -19.47 13.42
CA PHE A 382 7.94 -20.18 12.41
C PHE A 382 8.73 -19.21 11.49
N PHE A 383 8.17 -18.02 11.21
CA PHE A 383 8.83 -16.96 10.44
C PHE A 383 9.43 -15.82 11.28
N LYS A 384 9.51 -15.98 12.60
CA LYS A 384 10.19 -15.02 13.48
C LYS A 384 11.70 -14.97 13.26
N THR A 385 12.28 -16.07 12.80
CA THR A 385 13.72 -16.24 12.63
C THR A 385 14.25 -15.78 11.28
N LEU A 386 13.38 -15.47 10.34
CA LEU A 386 13.77 -14.93 9.03
C LEU A 386 13.48 -13.43 9.03
N GLY A 387 14.18 -12.69 9.90
CA GLY A 387 14.31 -11.25 9.76
C GLY A 387 15.03 -10.93 8.45
N CYS A 388 14.68 -9.80 7.81
CA CYS A 388 15.35 -9.34 6.59
C CYS A 388 16.88 -9.14 6.73
N SER A 389 17.44 -9.28 7.92
CA SER A 389 18.88 -9.19 8.22
C SER A 389 19.67 -10.47 7.96
N ASP A 390 18.98 -11.60 7.68
CA ASP A 390 19.68 -12.89 7.53
C ASP A 390 19.89 -13.27 6.05
N PHE A 391 19.61 -12.37 5.12
CA PHE A 391 19.75 -12.56 3.68
C PHE A 391 20.47 -11.39 2.98
N GLU A 392 21.52 -10.81 3.61
CA GLU A 392 22.56 -10.07 2.88
C GLU A 392 23.67 -10.99 2.37
#